data_bdb103bf16c6afaadd494f654d7b19ba
#
_entry.id   bdb103bf16c6afaadd494f654d7b19ba
#
_cell.length_a   1.000
_cell.length_b   1.000
_cell.length_c   1.000
_cell.angle_alpha   90.00
_cell.angle_beta   90.00
_cell.angle_gamma   90.00
#
_symmetry.space_group_name_H-M   'P 1'
#
loop_
_entity.id
_entity.type
_entity.pdbx_description
1 polymer ?
#
loop_
_entity_poly.entity_id
_entity_poly.type
_entity_poly.pdbx_seq_one_letter_code
_entity_poly.pdbx_strand_id
1 'polypeptide(L)'
;EANANRYTFVWRGSINYHLAGLPDSIDKLYSDYNSFLQDNGFGEKYGLGNAQMFVIDGIDKVRDVIEKNRKRKITKHKKLSNNRIIEIDNCSPIEILKLQKNLMVIAVFVNGKGKRKPKLQQLYEELEHCGQRLMHYKECFEIMGKDRNSYSKTDLEATFMRMKEDHMLNGQLKPAYNVQIAVENYFIVHGYVSNDRTDYKTLIPVLEKHKKAFGEVLEEVTADSGYCSEKNLLYLKENQIDSYIKLQDHEKRKTRAYSKDIGKYYNMKTTVFEDEQVYICHDGRELRHINTEKKEQNGYTQTYEVYGCSDCSGCEHK
;
A
#
# COMPACT_ATOMS: atom_id res chain seq x y z
N GLU A 1 -13.03 16.57 -21.59
CA GLU A 1 -13.40 15.77 -20.40
C GLU A 1 -12.19 15.14 -19.69
N ALA A 2 -11.06 14.95 -20.37
CA ALA A 2 -9.88 14.36 -19.75
C ALA A 2 -9.26 15.20 -18.60
N ASN A 3 -9.54 16.49 -18.54
CA ASN A 3 -8.97 17.39 -17.52
C ASN A 3 -9.72 17.42 -16.19
N ALA A 4 -10.95 16.95 -16.11
CA ALA A 4 -11.74 16.96 -14.89
C ALA A 4 -11.20 15.99 -13.83
N ASN A 5 -10.41 14.99 -14.22
CA ASN A 5 -10.07 13.86 -13.34
C ASN A 5 -8.74 14.00 -12.59
N ARG A 6 -7.92 15.00 -12.86
CA ARG A 6 -6.57 15.11 -12.27
C ARG A 6 -6.59 15.28 -10.75
N TYR A 7 -7.62 15.91 -10.20
CA TYR A 7 -7.75 16.22 -8.78
C TYR A 7 -8.91 15.49 -8.08
N THR A 8 -9.51 14.53 -8.75
CA THR A 8 -10.72 13.84 -8.27
C THR A 8 -10.44 12.55 -7.52
N PHE A 9 -9.18 12.20 -7.27
CA PHE A 9 -8.83 10.98 -6.55
C PHE A 9 -8.05 11.27 -5.26
N VAL A 10 -8.21 10.35 -4.33
CA VAL A 10 -7.44 10.28 -3.09
C VAL A 10 -6.52 9.07 -3.16
N TRP A 11 -5.25 9.28 -2.83
CA TRP A 11 -4.24 8.24 -2.89
C TRP A 11 -3.58 8.04 -1.53
N ARG A 12 -3.59 6.81 -1.02
CA ARG A 12 -3.04 6.43 0.28
C ARG A 12 -1.59 6.89 0.47
N GLY A 13 -0.76 6.74 -0.55
CA GLY A 13 0.64 7.16 -0.48
C GLY A 13 0.83 8.66 -0.30
N SER A 14 -0.07 9.50 -0.84
CA SER A 14 -0.06 10.95 -0.62
C SER A 14 -0.48 11.29 0.80
N ILE A 15 -1.53 10.65 1.31
CA ILE A 15 -1.98 10.84 2.70
C ILE A 15 -0.86 10.43 3.66
N ASN A 16 -0.26 9.26 3.49
CA ASN A 16 0.84 8.79 4.31
C ASN A 16 2.02 9.77 4.33
N TYR A 17 2.36 10.33 3.17
CA TYR A 17 3.42 11.33 3.07
C TYR A 17 3.12 12.58 3.90
N HIS A 18 1.92 13.13 3.77
CA HIS A 18 1.53 14.33 4.52
C HIS A 18 1.34 14.04 6.01
N LEU A 19 0.81 12.88 6.34
CA LEU A 19 0.62 12.46 7.72
C LEU A 19 1.97 12.29 8.45
N ALA A 20 3.00 11.81 7.76
CA ALA A 20 4.33 11.63 8.34
C ALA A 20 4.96 12.95 8.86
N GLY A 21 4.61 14.09 8.24
CA GLY A 21 5.10 15.41 8.69
C GLY A 21 4.17 16.14 9.66
N LEU A 22 2.97 15.62 9.89
CA LEU A 22 1.97 16.31 10.70
C LEU A 22 2.31 16.35 12.19
N PRO A 23 2.84 15.27 12.83
CA PRO A 23 3.25 15.32 14.23
C PRO A 23 4.30 16.39 14.51
N ASP A 24 5.33 16.50 13.68
CA ASP A 24 6.39 17.49 13.85
C ASP A 24 5.82 18.93 13.76
N SER A 25 4.82 19.14 12.90
CA SER A 25 4.13 20.41 12.79
C SER A 25 3.30 20.73 14.04
N ILE A 26 2.64 19.73 14.60
CA ILE A 26 1.84 19.86 15.83
C ILE A 26 2.76 20.11 17.03
N ASP A 27 3.85 19.35 17.17
CA ASP A 27 4.82 19.52 18.25
C ASP A 27 5.42 20.91 18.24
N LYS A 28 5.73 21.44 17.06
CA LYS A 28 6.18 22.82 16.91
C LYS A 28 5.13 23.84 17.36
N LEU A 29 3.88 23.64 16.99
CA LEU A 29 2.77 24.50 17.39
C LEU A 29 2.57 24.50 18.92
N TYR A 30 2.71 23.32 19.56
CA TYR A 30 2.67 23.20 21.02
C TYR A 30 3.83 23.95 21.68
N SER A 31 5.03 23.82 21.15
CA SER A 31 6.21 24.54 21.65
C SER A 31 6.04 26.06 21.50
N ASP A 32 5.59 26.53 20.33
CA ASP A 32 5.34 27.95 20.06
C ASP A 32 4.24 28.50 20.98
N TYR A 33 3.21 27.70 21.27
CA TYR A 33 2.13 28.07 22.20
C TYR A 33 2.63 28.20 23.63
N ASN A 34 3.37 27.21 24.14
CA ASN A 34 3.91 27.24 25.48
C ASN A 34 4.88 28.42 25.68
N SER A 35 5.73 28.69 24.70
CA SER A 35 6.63 29.85 24.72
C SER A 35 5.84 31.15 24.76
N PHE A 36 4.81 31.30 23.95
CA PHE A 36 3.95 32.47 23.97
C PHE A 36 3.28 32.67 25.32
N LEU A 37 2.80 31.60 25.97
CA LEU A 37 2.17 31.68 27.29
C LEU A 37 3.14 32.12 28.38
N GLN A 38 4.38 31.60 28.33
CA GLN A 38 5.46 31.98 29.26
C GLN A 38 5.82 33.46 29.12
N ASP A 39 6.03 33.91 27.87
CA ASP A 39 6.39 35.30 27.56
C ASP A 39 5.31 36.32 27.99
N ASN A 40 4.07 35.88 28.05
CA ASN A 40 2.93 36.74 28.42
C ASN A 40 2.39 36.50 29.85
N GLY A 41 3.09 35.72 30.67
CA GLY A 41 2.72 35.50 32.08
C GLY A 41 1.52 34.58 32.31
N PHE A 42 1.07 33.81 31.31
CA PHE A 42 -0.05 32.89 31.40
C PHE A 42 0.35 31.43 31.65
N GLY A 43 1.64 31.11 31.71
CA GLY A 43 2.19 29.77 31.69
C GLY A 43 1.66 28.83 32.78
N GLU A 44 1.45 29.33 34.02
CA GLU A 44 0.99 28.48 35.12
C GLU A 44 -0.48 28.08 35.02
N LYS A 45 -1.31 28.89 34.40
CA LYS A 45 -2.77 28.71 34.36
C LYS A 45 -3.23 27.93 33.12
N TYR A 46 -2.58 28.10 31.99
CA TYR A 46 -3.00 27.58 30.68
C TYR A 46 -1.93 26.74 30.01
N GLY A 47 -0.83 26.44 30.67
CA GLY A 47 0.23 25.61 30.17
C GLY A 47 -0.25 24.21 29.79
N LEU A 48 0.19 23.74 28.67
CA LEU A 48 -0.02 22.37 28.22
C LEU A 48 1.16 21.52 28.69
N GLY A 49 0.89 20.33 29.17
CA GLY A 49 1.95 19.34 29.43
C GLY A 49 2.79 19.08 28.17
N ASN A 50 3.89 18.38 28.34
CA ASN A 50 4.86 18.10 27.28
C ASN A 50 4.19 17.55 26.02
N ALA A 51 4.53 18.13 24.87
CA ALA A 51 4.06 17.77 23.54
C ALA A 51 4.34 16.30 23.12
N GLN A 52 5.13 15.57 23.90
CA GLN A 52 5.44 14.15 23.70
C GLN A 52 4.24 13.19 23.78
N MET A 53 3.04 13.69 24.11
CA MET A 53 1.84 12.85 24.20
C MET A 53 1.10 12.69 22.86
N PHE A 54 1.54 13.34 21.79
CA PHE A 54 0.91 13.20 20.49
C PHE A 54 1.61 12.10 19.68
N VAL A 55 1.29 10.85 19.99
CA VAL A 55 1.81 9.68 19.28
C VAL A 55 0.78 9.22 18.26
N ILE A 56 1.19 9.14 17.00
CA ILE A 56 0.43 8.45 15.95
C ILE A 56 1.07 7.08 15.79
N ASP A 57 0.36 6.04 16.22
CA ASP A 57 0.85 4.68 16.11
C ASP A 57 1.19 4.32 14.67
N GLY A 58 2.40 3.76 14.49
CA GLY A 58 2.88 3.36 13.16
C GLY A 58 3.51 4.49 12.32
N ILE A 59 3.55 5.75 12.81
CA ILE A 59 4.14 6.87 12.08
C ILE A 59 5.62 6.65 11.77
N ASP A 60 6.35 6.04 12.68
CA ASP A 60 7.79 5.76 12.48
C ASP A 60 8.02 4.78 11.32
N LYS A 61 7.14 3.79 11.16
CA LYS A 61 7.17 2.89 10.00
C LYS A 61 6.92 3.66 8.69
N VAL A 62 6.04 4.68 8.71
CA VAL A 62 5.79 5.55 7.56
C VAL A 62 7.01 6.40 7.27
N ARG A 63 7.61 7.02 8.29
CA ARG A 63 8.83 7.83 8.18
C ARG A 63 9.99 7.01 7.61
N ASP A 64 10.20 5.81 8.11
CA ASP A 64 11.22 4.87 7.61
C ASP A 64 11.05 4.54 6.13
N VAL A 65 9.81 4.27 5.71
CA VAL A 65 9.51 3.98 4.29
C VAL A 65 9.77 5.20 3.43
N ILE A 66 9.40 6.40 3.88
CA ILE A 66 9.64 7.66 3.15
C ILE A 66 11.14 7.93 3.05
N GLU A 67 11.90 7.73 4.13
CA GLU A 67 13.34 7.97 4.14
C GLU A 67 14.10 6.96 3.26
N LYS A 68 13.78 5.67 3.36
CA LYS A 68 14.32 4.63 2.46
C LYS A 68 14.02 4.95 0.99
N ASN A 69 12.86 5.53 0.70
CA ASN A 69 12.48 5.91 -0.66
C ASN A 69 13.17 7.19 -1.13
N ARG A 70 13.45 8.15 -0.25
CA ARG A 70 14.31 9.31 -0.55
C ARG A 70 15.73 8.88 -0.93
N LYS A 71 16.34 7.99 -0.16
CA LYS A 71 17.66 7.42 -0.45
C LYS A 71 17.71 6.67 -1.78
N ARG A 72 16.62 5.98 -2.17
CA ARG A 72 16.50 5.30 -3.46
C ARG A 72 16.27 6.23 -4.66
N LYS A 73 15.65 7.41 -4.47
CA LYS A 73 15.46 8.41 -5.54
C LYS A 73 16.77 9.01 -6.03
N ILE A 74 17.81 9.01 -5.21
CA ILE A 74 19.15 9.47 -5.59
C ILE A 74 19.83 8.49 -6.54
N THR A 75 19.41 7.22 -6.59
CA THR A 75 20.07 6.16 -7.35
C THR A 75 19.35 5.63 -8.58
N LYS A 76 18.07 5.86 -8.81
CA LYS A 76 17.33 5.62 -10.08
C LYS A 76 15.81 5.82 -9.90
N HIS A 77 15.15 6.39 -10.92
CA HIS A 77 13.68 6.53 -11.06
C HIS A 77 12.93 5.18 -11.04
N LYS A 78 12.89 4.48 -9.92
CA LYS A 78 12.02 3.31 -9.74
C LYS A 78 10.77 3.70 -8.98
N LYS A 79 9.62 3.47 -9.62
CA LYS A 79 8.29 3.64 -9.04
C LYS A 79 8.19 2.94 -7.69
N LEU A 80 7.75 3.69 -6.69
CA LEU A 80 7.36 3.17 -5.38
C LEU A 80 6.24 2.14 -5.53
N SER A 81 6.50 0.91 -5.15
CA SER A 81 5.43 -0.05 -4.90
C SER A 81 4.85 0.24 -3.51
N ASN A 82 3.69 0.88 -3.47
CA ASN A 82 3.04 1.35 -2.24
C ASN A 82 2.13 0.29 -1.60
N ASN A 83 2.53 -0.97 -1.59
CA ASN A 83 1.68 -2.05 -1.09
C ASN A 83 1.77 -2.28 0.42
N ARG A 84 2.32 -1.35 1.20
CA ARG A 84 2.27 -1.44 2.66
C ARG A 84 1.12 -0.59 3.18
N ILE A 85 0.08 -1.27 3.60
CA ILE A 85 -1.02 -0.71 4.39
C ILE A 85 -0.43 -0.35 5.75
N ILE A 86 -0.53 0.92 6.11
CA ILE A 86 -0.17 1.40 7.45
C ILE A 86 -1.49 1.77 8.10
N GLU A 87 -1.88 1.00 9.08
CA GLU A 87 -3.06 1.28 9.89
C GLU A 87 -2.70 2.40 10.88
N ILE A 88 -3.56 3.40 10.95
CA ILE A 88 -3.48 4.49 11.93
C ILE A 88 -4.57 4.21 12.93
N ASP A 89 -4.25 3.39 13.94
CA ASP A 89 -5.25 2.93 14.89
C ASP A 89 -5.57 3.94 15.99
N ASN A 90 -4.67 4.88 16.30
CA ASN A 90 -4.89 5.84 17.39
C ASN A 90 -4.39 7.24 17.02
N CYS A 91 -5.20 8.00 16.30
CA CYS A 91 -5.05 9.44 16.25
C CYS A 91 -6.18 10.08 17.08
N SER A 92 -5.89 10.52 18.29
CA SER A 92 -6.90 11.15 19.14
C SER A 92 -6.99 12.64 18.82
N PRO A 93 -8.05 13.14 18.17
CA PRO A 93 -8.29 14.56 17.98
C PRO A 93 -8.66 15.25 19.32
N ILE A 94 -8.86 14.49 20.40
CA ILE A 94 -9.31 15.01 21.71
C ILE A 94 -8.30 15.99 22.31
N GLU A 95 -7.02 15.77 22.14
CA GLU A 95 -5.96 16.63 22.68
C GLU A 95 -5.87 17.96 21.92
N ILE A 96 -6.03 17.92 20.59
CA ILE A 96 -6.13 19.13 19.77
C ILE A 96 -7.36 19.94 20.15
N LEU A 97 -8.48 19.30 20.41
CA LEU A 97 -9.71 19.95 20.87
C LEU A 97 -9.55 20.59 22.26
N LYS A 98 -8.80 19.96 23.17
CA LYS A 98 -8.48 20.54 24.48
C LYS A 98 -7.63 21.80 24.34
N LEU A 99 -6.62 21.76 23.48
CA LEU A 99 -5.78 22.91 23.18
C LEU A 99 -6.58 24.05 22.56
N GLN A 100 -7.45 23.76 21.60
CA GLN A 100 -8.35 24.74 20.99
C GLN A 100 -9.23 25.42 22.02
N LYS A 101 -9.81 24.69 22.99
CA LYS A 101 -10.60 25.28 24.07
C LYS A 101 -9.80 26.26 24.93
N ASN A 102 -8.58 25.91 25.29
CA ASN A 102 -7.72 26.80 26.09
C ASN A 102 -7.36 28.07 25.30
N LEU A 103 -7.09 27.97 24.01
CA LEU A 103 -6.83 29.12 23.15
C LEU A 103 -8.03 30.05 23.02
N MET A 104 -9.24 29.50 22.91
CA MET A 104 -10.45 30.32 22.82
C MET A 104 -10.71 31.23 24.05
N VAL A 105 -10.26 30.82 25.22
CA VAL A 105 -10.45 31.59 26.48
C VAL A 105 -9.59 32.86 26.53
N ILE A 106 -8.39 32.82 25.93
CA ILE A 106 -7.39 33.90 26.04
C ILE A 106 -7.17 34.66 24.71
N ALA A 107 -7.72 34.19 23.61
CA ALA A 107 -7.50 34.78 22.29
C ALA A 107 -8.54 35.86 21.95
N VAL A 108 -8.05 37.03 21.52
CA VAL A 108 -8.90 38.03 20.87
C VAL A 108 -8.80 37.80 19.36
N PHE A 109 -9.93 37.39 18.75
CA PHE A 109 -9.99 37.11 17.33
C PHE A 109 -10.26 38.39 16.53
N VAL A 110 -9.43 38.61 15.50
CA VAL A 110 -9.55 39.72 14.56
C VAL A 110 -9.97 39.15 13.21
N ASN A 111 -11.13 39.55 12.74
CA ASN A 111 -11.67 39.16 11.44
C ASN A 111 -11.62 40.32 10.45
N GLY A 112 -11.35 40.03 9.17
CA GLY A 112 -11.41 40.98 8.08
C GLY A 112 -10.19 40.98 7.17
N LYS A 113 -10.40 41.28 5.86
CA LYS A 113 -9.33 41.39 4.88
C LYS A 113 -8.32 42.49 5.26
N GLY A 114 -7.02 42.17 5.20
CA GLY A 114 -5.95 43.14 5.43
C GLY A 114 -5.62 43.39 6.91
N LYS A 115 -6.31 42.81 7.87
CA LYS A 115 -5.98 42.94 9.30
C LYS A 115 -4.95 41.88 9.69
N ARG A 116 -3.89 42.33 10.41
CA ARG A 116 -2.87 41.39 10.94
C ARG A 116 -3.46 40.61 12.12
N LYS A 117 -3.51 39.28 11.98
CA LYS A 117 -3.98 38.38 13.04
C LYS A 117 -2.98 38.33 14.18
N PRO A 118 -3.46 38.38 15.46
CA PRO A 118 -2.61 38.15 16.63
C PRO A 118 -1.93 36.78 16.55
N LYS A 119 -0.76 36.63 17.20
CA LYS A 119 0.00 35.37 17.19
C LYS A 119 -0.83 34.20 17.72
N LEU A 120 -1.59 34.44 18.80
CA LEU A 120 -2.44 33.41 19.40
C LEU A 120 -3.54 32.92 18.45
N GLN A 121 -4.14 33.82 17.66
CA GLN A 121 -5.13 33.46 16.64
C GLN A 121 -4.50 32.63 15.52
N GLN A 122 -3.28 32.98 15.10
CA GLN A 122 -2.56 32.18 14.09
C GLN A 122 -2.32 30.76 14.58
N LEU A 123 -1.83 30.59 15.82
CA LEU A 123 -1.62 29.27 16.43
C LEU A 123 -2.92 28.47 16.52
N TYR A 124 -4.03 29.12 16.90
CA TYR A 124 -5.34 28.48 16.95
C TYR A 124 -5.76 27.96 15.57
N GLU A 125 -5.72 28.82 14.55
CA GLU A 125 -6.13 28.48 13.19
C GLU A 125 -5.25 27.38 12.58
N GLU A 126 -3.93 27.39 12.86
CA GLU A 126 -3.02 26.33 12.42
C GLU A 126 -3.31 24.99 13.10
N LEU A 127 -3.60 24.99 14.39
CA LEU A 127 -4.01 23.78 15.13
C LEU A 127 -5.35 23.26 14.64
N GLU A 128 -6.32 24.13 14.43
CA GLU A 128 -7.61 23.75 13.85
C GLU A 128 -7.43 23.09 12.48
N HIS A 129 -6.60 23.68 11.64
CA HIS A 129 -6.26 23.09 10.33
C HIS A 129 -5.57 21.71 10.45
N CYS A 130 -4.67 21.54 11.42
CA CYS A 130 -4.07 20.23 11.70
C CYS A 130 -5.12 19.20 12.16
N GLY A 131 -6.04 19.59 13.03
CA GLY A 131 -7.14 18.75 13.48
C GLY A 131 -8.06 18.33 12.34
N GLN A 132 -8.47 19.27 11.50
CA GLN A 132 -9.30 19.02 10.32
C GLN A 132 -8.60 18.07 9.33
N ARG A 133 -7.29 18.24 9.12
CA ARG A 133 -6.51 17.33 8.27
C ARG A 133 -6.46 15.91 8.83
N LEU A 134 -6.28 15.75 10.14
CA LEU A 134 -6.29 14.44 10.78
C LEU A 134 -7.64 13.74 10.60
N MET A 135 -8.74 14.44 10.87
CA MET A 135 -10.09 13.90 10.66
C MET A 135 -10.31 13.50 9.20
N HIS A 136 -9.94 14.38 8.27
CA HIS A 136 -10.06 14.08 6.84
C HIS A 136 -9.22 12.85 6.42
N TYR A 137 -8.00 12.69 6.94
CA TYR A 137 -7.18 11.52 6.64
C TYR A 137 -7.79 10.23 7.19
N LYS A 138 -8.37 10.30 8.39
CA LYS A 138 -9.10 9.18 8.98
C LYS A 138 -10.27 8.75 8.10
N GLU A 139 -11.12 9.68 7.70
CA GLU A 139 -12.23 9.42 6.76
C GLU A 139 -11.74 8.80 5.45
N CYS A 140 -10.65 9.33 4.88
CA CYS A 140 -10.07 8.76 3.66
C CYS A 140 -9.62 7.30 3.84
N PHE A 141 -9.03 6.96 5.00
CA PHE A 141 -8.63 5.58 5.30
C PHE A 141 -9.82 4.67 5.53
N GLU A 142 -10.88 5.14 6.17
CA GLU A 142 -12.13 4.40 6.35
C GLU A 142 -12.76 4.05 4.99
N ILE A 143 -12.84 5.02 4.06
CA ILE A 143 -13.34 4.80 2.69
C ILE A 143 -12.47 3.79 1.93
N MET A 144 -11.14 3.90 2.04
CA MET A 144 -10.23 2.99 1.34
C MET A 144 -10.22 1.58 1.92
N GLY A 145 -10.50 1.42 3.20
CA GLY A 145 -10.34 0.14 3.89
C GLY A 145 -8.88 -0.36 3.87
N LYS A 146 -8.68 -1.65 4.13
CA LYS A 146 -7.33 -2.25 4.21
C LYS A 146 -6.69 -2.50 2.85
N ASP A 147 -7.47 -2.85 1.86
CA ASP A 147 -7.00 -3.41 0.59
C ASP A 147 -6.76 -2.38 -0.52
N ARG A 148 -7.53 -1.30 -0.54
CA ARG A 148 -7.44 -0.27 -1.57
C ARG A 148 -6.38 0.77 -1.24
N ASN A 149 -5.71 1.28 -2.25
CA ASN A 149 -4.73 2.35 -2.12
C ASN A 149 -5.19 3.70 -2.71
N SER A 150 -6.38 3.73 -3.29
CA SER A 150 -6.96 4.95 -3.86
C SER A 150 -8.47 4.80 -4.03
N TYR A 151 -9.17 5.93 -4.10
CA TYR A 151 -10.57 5.99 -4.49
C TYR A 151 -10.85 7.27 -5.26
N SER A 152 -11.94 7.29 -6.05
CA SER A 152 -12.41 8.50 -6.72
C SER A 152 -13.31 9.31 -5.78
N LYS A 153 -13.15 10.65 -5.81
CA LYS A 153 -14.04 11.54 -5.03
C LYS A 153 -15.49 11.58 -5.55
N THR A 154 -15.68 11.25 -6.82
CA THR A 154 -16.99 11.23 -7.47
C THR A 154 -17.67 9.87 -7.38
N ASP A 155 -16.90 8.81 -7.19
CA ASP A 155 -17.37 7.44 -7.02
C ASP A 155 -16.45 6.74 -6.01
N LEU A 156 -16.88 6.69 -4.75
CA LEU A 156 -16.08 6.21 -3.63
C LEU A 156 -15.71 4.73 -3.72
N GLU A 157 -16.45 3.95 -4.50
CA GLU A 157 -16.19 2.53 -4.72
C GLU A 157 -15.17 2.29 -5.83
N ALA A 158 -15.08 3.18 -6.82
CA ALA A 158 -14.13 3.06 -7.92
C ALA A 158 -12.68 3.25 -7.46
N THR A 159 -11.80 2.41 -8.00
CA THR A 159 -10.35 2.49 -7.75
C THR A 159 -9.64 3.05 -8.98
N PHE A 160 -8.58 3.85 -8.76
CA PHE A 160 -7.74 4.33 -9.86
C PHE A 160 -6.85 3.21 -10.37
N MET A 161 -7.05 2.81 -11.61
CA MET A 161 -6.31 1.75 -12.27
C MET A 161 -5.94 2.13 -13.70
N ARG A 162 -4.94 1.46 -14.25
CA ARG A 162 -4.57 1.62 -15.65
C ARG A 162 -5.55 0.83 -16.49
N MET A 163 -6.14 1.50 -17.48
CA MET A 163 -7.02 0.82 -18.44
C MET A 163 -6.19 -0.07 -19.38
N LYS A 164 -6.76 -1.20 -19.79
CA LYS A 164 -6.17 -2.11 -20.78
C LYS A 164 -5.97 -1.38 -22.13
N GLU A 165 -7.01 -0.67 -22.55
CA GLU A 165 -7.02 0.14 -23.77
C GLU A 165 -6.77 1.61 -23.40
N ASP A 166 -5.51 1.99 -23.39
CA ASP A 166 -5.10 3.38 -23.23
C ASP A 166 -4.88 4.00 -24.61
N HIS A 167 -5.97 4.47 -25.23
CA HIS A 167 -5.93 5.07 -26.58
C HIS A 167 -4.98 6.25 -26.67
N MET A 168 -4.71 6.95 -25.56
CA MET A 168 -3.78 8.07 -25.51
C MET A 168 -2.33 7.65 -25.27
N LEU A 169 -2.08 6.38 -24.98
CA LEU A 169 -0.76 5.80 -24.68
C LEU A 169 0.05 6.56 -23.63
N ASN A 170 -0.64 7.29 -22.74
CA ASN A 170 -0.02 8.12 -21.72
C ASN A 170 0.09 7.46 -20.35
N GLY A 171 -0.44 6.26 -20.20
CA GLY A 171 -0.47 5.49 -18.95
C GLY A 171 -1.30 6.15 -17.83
N GLN A 172 -2.25 7.01 -18.19
CA GLN A 172 -3.11 7.71 -17.24
C GLN A 172 -3.97 6.73 -16.46
N LEU A 173 -4.02 6.92 -15.15
CA LEU A 173 -4.95 6.19 -14.28
C LEU A 173 -6.34 6.81 -14.38
N LYS A 174 -7.35 5.95 -14.47
CA LYS A 174 -8.78 6.34 -14.49
C LYS A 174 -9.54 5.64 -13.39
N PRO A 175 -10.62 6.23 -12.84
CA PRO A 175 -11.51 5.52 -11.94
C PRO A 175 -12.19 4.41 -12.73
N ALA A 176 -12.09 3.19 -12.23
CA ALA A 176 -12.59 2.01 -12.94
C ALA A 176 -12.87 0.84 -12.00
N TYR A 177 -13.57 -0.11 -12.51
CA TYR A 177 -13.83 -1.42 -11.92
C TYR A 177 -13.18 -2.51 -12.75
N ASN A 178 -12.79 -3.58 -12.08
CA ASN A 178 -12.35 -4.80 -12.72
C ASN A 178 -13.56 -5.74 -12.86
N VAL A 179 -13.99 -5.97 -14.09
CA VAL A 179 -15.15 -6.80 -14.41
C VAL A 179 -14.68 -8.17 -14.88
N GLN A 180 -15.08 -9.20 -14.17
CA GLN A 180 -14.83 -10.59 -14.50
C GLN A 180 -16.07 -11.20 -15.14
N ILE A 181 -15.88 -11.98 -16.20
CA ILE A 181 -16.94 -12.69 -16.90
C ILE A 181 -16.53 -14.16 -16.99
N ALA A 182 -17.36 -15.02 -16.41
CA ALA A 182 -17.24 -16.46 -16.60
C ALA A 182 -18.13 -16.91 -17.76
N VAL A 183 -17.57 -17.70 -18.66
CA VAL A 183 -18.24 -18.16 -19.88
C VAL A 183 -18.13 -19.68 -19.95
N GLU A 184 -19.22 -20.32 -20.30
CA GLU A 184 -19.30 -21.75 -20.61
C GLU A 184 -20.13 -21.94 -21.90
N ASN A 185 -19.61 -22.74 -22.83
CA ASN A 185 -20.29 -23.04 -24.08
C ASN A 185 -20.84 -21.79 -24.81
N TYR A 186 -20.06 -20.69 -24.83
CA TYR A 186 -20.41 -19.37 -25.38
C TYR A 186 -21.48 -18.59 -24.58
N PHE A 187 -21.98 -19.10 -23.45
CA PHE A 187 -22.90 -18.38 -22.59
C PHE A 187 -22.18 -17.73 -21.42
N ILE A 188 -22.55 -16.50 -21.08
CA ILE A 188 -22.09 -15.85 -19.85
C ILE A 188 -22.84 -16.48 -18.68
N VAL A 189 -22.14 -17.25 -17.86
CA VAL A 189 -22.73 -17.91 -16.68
C VAL A 189 -22.66 -17.01 -15.44
N HIS A 190 -21.59 -16.19 -15.33
CA HIS A 190 -21.46 -15.25 -14.23
C HIS A 190 -20.76 -13.96 -14.64
N GLY A 191 -21.13 -12.86 -13.95
CA GLY A 191 -20.38 -11.62 -13.89
C GLY A 191 -19.98 -11.31 -12.43
N TYR A 192 -18.78 -10.81 -12.24
CA TYR A 192 -18.28 -10.32 -10.96
C TYR A 192 -17.58 -8.99 -11.15
N VAL A 193 -17.96 -7.99 -10.36
CA VAL A 193 -17.36 -6.64 -10.39
C VAL A 193 -16.54 -6.45 -9.13
N SER A 194 -15.28 -6.11 -9.32
CA SER A 194 -14.33 -5.83 -8.25
C SER A 194 -13.71 -4.44 -8.38
N ASN A 195 -13.33 -3.86 -7.28
CA ASN A 195 -12.48 -2.67 -7.24
C ASN A 195 -10.99 -2.98 -7.11
N ASP A 196 -10.61 -4.26 -7.15
CA ASP A 196 -9.21 -4.69 -7.22
C ASP A 196 -8.60 -4.40 -8.59
N ARG A 197 -7.38 -3.88 -8.61
CA ARG A 197 -6.67 -3.51 -9.84
C ARG A 197 -6.07 -4.71 -10.59
N THR A 198 -6.08 -5.87 -9.98
CA THR A 198 -5.46 -7.10 -10.50
C THR A 198 -6.41 -8.27 -10.32
N ASP A 199 -6.26 -9.29 -11.18
CA ASP A 199 -7.14 -10.45 -11.21
C ASP A 199 -6.83 -11.49 -10.12
N TYR A 200 -5.74 -11.34 -9.38
CA TYR A 200 -5.31 -12.30 -8.35
C TYR A 200 -6.35 -12.61 -7.28
N LYS A 201 -7.18 -11.63 -6.94
CA LYS A 201 -8.18 -11.77 -5.88
C LYS A 201 -9.58 -12.09 -6.40
N THR A 202 -9.77 -12.11 -7.72
CA THR A 202 -11.09 -12.19 -8.31
C THR A 202 -11.53 -13.60 -8.70
N LEU A 203 -10.61 -14.55 -8.90
CA LEU A 203 -10.92 -15.91 -9.29
C LEU A 203 -11.78 -16.64 -8.25
N ILE A 204 -11.31 -16.71 -7.01
CA ILE A 204 -12.02 -17.41 -5.92
C ILE A 204 -13.43 -16.87 -5.73
N PRO A 205 -13.68 -15.54 -5.64
CA PRO A 205 -15.04 -15.00 -5.56
C PRO A 205 -15.94 -15.40 -6.73
N VAL A 206 -15.41 -15.49 -7.95
CA VAL A 206 -16.19 -15.96 -9.12
C VAL A 206 -16.57 -17.41 -8.96
N LEU A 207 -15.65 -18.28 -8.57
CA LEU A 207 -15.87 -19.71 -8.36
C LEU A 207 -16.86 -19.98 -7.21
N GLU A 208 -16.73 -19.26 -6.10
CA GLU A 208 -17.66 -19.34 -4.98
C GLU A 208 -19.06 -18.88 -5.36
N LYS A 209 -19.16 -17.83 -6.18
CA LYS A 209 -20.45 -17.37 -6.73
C LYS A 209 -21.08 -18.41 -7.63
N HIS A 210 -20.29 -19.09 -8.45
CA HIS A 210 -20.75 -20.21 -9.28
C HIS A 210 -21.31 -21.36 -8.43
N LYS A 211 -20.51 -21.82 -7.46
CA LYS A 211 -20.89 -22.88 -6.53
C LYS A 211 -22.19 -22.55 -5.78
N LYS A 212 -22.34 -21.30 -5.34
CA LYS A 212 -23.56 -20.83 -4.66
C LYS A 212 -24.79 -20.83 -5.58
N ALA A 213 -24.62 -20.50 -6.85
CA ALA A 213 -25.72 -20.37 -7.80
C ALA A 213 -26.20 -21.73 -8.36
N PHE A 214 -25.27 -22.65 -8.63
CA PHE A 214 -25.58 -23.92 -9.28
C PHE A 214 -25.47 -25.12 -8.34
N GLY A 215 -24.89 -24.97 -7.14
CA GLY A 215 -24.74 -26.06 -6.16
C GLY A 215 -23.66 -27.08 -6.52
N GLU A 216 -22.94 -26.86 -7.61
CA GLU A 216 -21.94 -27.79 -8.13
C GLU A 216 -20.54 -27.20 -8.06
N VAL A 217 -19.53 -28.08 -7.90
CA VAL A 217 -18.13 -27.73 -8.06
C VAL A 217 -17.74 -27.94 -9.51
N LEU A 218 -17.05 -26.98 -10.10
CA LEU A 218 -16.55 -27.09 -11.47
C LEU A 218 -15.52 -28.22 -11.56
N GLU A 219 -15.55 -28.99 -12.65
CA GLU A 219 -14.53 -29.99 -12.93
C GLU A 219 -13.21 -29.34 -13.40
N GLU A 220 -13.34 -28.32 -14.26
CA GLU A 220 -12.16 -27.63 -14.81
C GLU A 220 -12.36 -26.11 -14.95
N VAL A 221 -11.28 -25.39 -14.93
CA VAL A 221 -11.22 -23.93 -15.12
C VAL A 221 -10.07 -23.53 -16.02
N THR A 222 -10.37 -22.76 -17.06
CA THR A 222 -9.37 -22.10 -17.90
C THR A 222 -9.39 -20.59 -17.64
N ALA A 223 -8.22 -20.02 -17.32
CA ALA A 223 -8.10 -18.58 -17.11
C ALA A 223 -6.73 -18.04 -17.56
N ASP A 224 -6.60 -16.74 -17.72
CA ASP A 224 -5.37 -16.12 -18.16
C ASP A 224 -4.31 -16.08 -17.03
N SER A 225 -3.08 -15.69 -17.37
CA SER A 225 -1.97 -15.63 -16.43
C SER A 225 -2.15 -14.59 -15.33
N GLY A 226 -3.06 -13.63 -15.47
CA GLY A 226 -3.41 -12.63 -14.46
C GLY A 226 -4.02 -13.26 -13.21
N TYR A 227 -4.66 -14.43 -13.33
CA TYR A 227 -5.22 -15.19 -12.21
C TYR A 227 -4.23 -16.13 -11.53
N CYS A 228 -3.04 -16.32 -12.11
CA CYS A 228 -2.06 -17.24 -11.57
C CYS A 228 -1.44 -16.69 -10.29
N SER A 229 -1.94 -17.15 -9.15
CA SER A 229 -1.36 -16.93 -7.83
C SER A 229 -1.33 -18.22 -7.05
N GLU A 230 -0.38 -18.37 -6.13
CA GLU A 230 -0.26 -19.57 -5.29
C GLU A 230 -1.57 -19.85 -4.54
N LYS A 231 -2.18 -18.81 -3.99
CA LYS A 231 -3.48 -18.91 -3.30
C LYS A 231 -4.58 -19.47 -4.21
N ASN A 232 -4.67 -18.99 -5.45
CA ASN A 232 -5.68 -19.46 -6.40
C ASN A 232 -5.41 -20.92 -6.80
N LEU A 233 -4.15 -21.27 -7.05
CA LEU A 233 -3.79 -22.65 -7.43
C LEU A 233 -4.03 -23.64 -6.28
N LEU A 234 -3.75 -23.24 -5.03
CA LEU A 234 -4.07 -24.07 -3.87
C LEU A 234 -5.59 -24.25 -3.70
N TYR A 235 -6.37 -23.17 -3.82
CA TYR A 235 -7.82 -23.27 -3.76
C TYR A 235 -8.36 -24.24 -4.81
N LEU A 236 -7.90 -24.18 -6.06
CA LEU A 236 -8.31 -25.09 -7.13
C LEU A 236 -7.94 -26.53 -6.80
N LYS A 237 -6.71 -26.76 -6.32
CA LYS A 237 -6.26 -28.09 -5.89
C LYS A 237 -7.06 -28.66 -4.72
N GLU A 238 -7.34 -27.87 -3.70
CA GLU A 238 -8.14 -28.28 -2.52
C GLU A 238 -9.58 -28.62 -2.87
N ASN A 239 -10.17 -27.92 -3.88
CA ASN A 239 -11.50 -28.19 -4.37
C ASN A 239 -11.53 -29.23 -5.53
N GLN A 240 -10.39 -29.83 -5.87
CA GLN A 240 -10.26 -30.83 -6.93
C GLN A 240 -10.70 -30.32 -8.32
N ILE A 241 -10.42 -29.04 -8.61
CA ILE A 241 -10.74 -28.40 -9.88
C ILE A 241 -9.48 -28.44 -10.77
N ASP A 242 -9.56 -29.01 -11.93
CA ASP A 242 -8.47 -29.01 -12.90
C ASP A 242 -8.28 -27.61 -13.47
N SER A 243 -7.02 -27.13 -13.44
CA SER A 243 -6.73 -25.74 -13.77
C SER A 243 -5.82 -25.60 -14.99
N TYR A 244 -6.28 -24.82 -15.96
CA TYR A 244 -5.53 -24.46 -17.16
C TYR A 244 -5.17 -22.97 -17.13
N ILE A 245 -4.25 -22.62 -16.22
CA ILE A 245 -3.81 -21.24 -15.99
C ILE A 245 -2.33 -21.12 -16.30
N LYS A 246 -1.96 -20.25 -17.26
CA LYS A 246 -0.54 -20.02 -17.59
C LYS A 246 0.18 -19.34 -16.43
N LEU A 247 1.41 -19.76 -16.16
CA LEU A 247 2.31 -19.04 -15.26
C LEU A 247 2.60 -17.63 -15.82
N GLN A 248 2.74 -16.64 -14.92
CA GLN A 248 2.96 -15.24 -15.32
C GLN A 248 4.24 -15.02 -16.14
N ASP A 249 5.22 -15.87 -15.94
CA ASP A 249 6.49 -15.81 -16.63
C ASP A 249 6.57 -16.79 -17.82
N HIS A 250 5.48 -17.50 -18.15
CA HIS A 250 5.45 -18.51 -19.19
C HIS A 250 6.01 -18.01 -20.54
N GLU A 251 5.56 -16.85 -21.01
CA GLU A 251 6.04 -16.27 -22.26
C GLU A 251 7.48 -15.73 -22.13
N LYS A 252 7.84 -15.22 -20.96
CA LYS A 252 9.20 -14.76 -20.69
C LYS A 252 10.20 -15.90 -20.67
N ARG A 253 9.82 -17.07 -20.14
CA ARG A 253 10.68 -18.28 -20.11
C ARG A 253 11.14 -18.71 -21.50
N LYS A 254 10.38 -18.41 -22.55
CA LYS A 254 10.73 -18.72 -23.94
C LYS A 254 11.80 -17.78 -24.52
N THR A 255 12.09 -16.66 -23.87
CA THR A 255 13.05 -15.68 -24.38
C THR A 255 14.49 -16.05 -24.03
N ARG A 256 15.43 -15.81 -24.99
CA ARG A 256 16.87 -16.03 -24.79
C ARG A 256 17.42 -15.22 -23.60
N ALA A 257 16.86 -14.03 -23.34
CA ALA A 257 17.28 -13.20 -22.20
C ALA A 257 16.96 -13.87 -20.87
N TYR A 258 15.80 -14.51 -20.77
CA TYR A 258 15.36 -15.19 -19.56
C TYR A 258 16.16 -16.48 -19.30
N SER A 259 16.46 -17.27 -20.34
CA SER A 259 17.27 -18.47 -20.21
C SER A 259 18.72 -18.19 -19.82
N LYS A 260 19.22 -16.98 -20.05
CA LYS A 260 20.55 -16.50 -19.64
C LYS A 260 20.57 -15.76 -18.31
N ASP A 261 19.41 -15.54 -17.67
CA ASP A 261 19.33 -14.83 -16.40
C ASP A 261 19.85 -15.72 -15.26
N ILE A 262 21.08 -15.47 -14.86
CA ILE A 262 21.78 -16.19 -13.79
C ILE A 262 21.14 -16.05 -12.41
N GLY A 263 20.31 -15.02 -12.21
CA GLY A 263 19.59 -14.81 -10.97
C GLY A 263 18.34 -15.69 -10.80
N LYS A 264 18.05 -16.55 -11.77
CA LYS A 264 16.88 -17.44 -11.72
C LYS A 264 17.30 -18.86 -11.32
N TYR A 265 16.74 -19.33 -10.20
CA TYR A 265 17.09 -20.64 -9.63
C TYR A 265 16.93 -21.81 -10.61
N TYR A 266 15.94 -21.77 -11.51
CA TYR A 266 15.73 -22.82 -12.52
C TYR A 266 16.70 -22.78 -13.69
N ASN A 267 17.53 -21.72 -13.82
CA ASN A 267 18.67 -21.68 -14.75
C ASN A 267 19.97 -22.16 -14.08
N MET A 268 19.94 -22.41 -12.77
CA MET A 268 21.08 -22.93 -12.04
C MET A 268 21.14 -24.47 -12.17
N LYS A 269 22.33 -24.99 -12.16
CA LYS A 269 22.53 -26.46 -12.08
C LYS A 269 22.12 -26.88 -10.66
N THR A 270 21.49 -28.05 -10.57
CA THR A 270 21.14 -28.66 -9.29
C THR A 270 21.88 -29.97 -9.09
N THR A 271 22.31 -30.24 -7.88
CA THR A 271 22.86 -31.49 -7.41
C THR A 271 22.14 -31.92 -6.15
N VAL A 272 22.22 -33.21 -5.81
CA VAL A 272 21.71 -33.71 -4.53
C VAL A 272 22.91 -34.06 -3.67
N PHE A 273 22.99 -33.53 -2.47
CA PHE A 273 24.02 -33.85 -1.49
C PHE A 273 23.34 -34.21 -0.16
N GLU A 274 23.62 -35.42 0.34
CA GLU A 274 23.00 -35.92 1.60
C GLU A 274 21.46 -35.80 1.63
N ASP A 275 20.79 -36.15 0.53
CA ASP A 275 19.34 -36.05 0.31
C ASP A 275 18.79 -34.59 0.26
N GLU A 276 19.65 -33.59 0.32
CA GLU A 276 19.26 -32.20 0.13
C GLU A 276 19.53 -31.70 -1.29
N GLN A 277 18.58 -30.91 -1.82
CA GLN A 277 18.76 -30.22 -3.11
C GLN A 277 19.71 -29.03 -2.94
N VAL A 278 20.80 -29.04 -3.67
CA VAL A 278 21.81 -27.97 -3.70
C VAL A 278 21.81 -27.33 -5.08
N TYR A 279 21.78 -25.99 -5.12
CA TYR A 279 21.92 -25.24 -6.37
C TYR A 279 23.37 -24.83 -6.56
N ILE A 280 23.83 -24.85 -7.80
CA ILE A 280 25.19 -24.35 -8.16
C ILE A 280 25.02 -22.96 -8.75
N CYS A 281 25.61 -21.96 -8.11
CA CYS A 281 25.58 -20.59 -8.59
C CYS A 281 26.44 -20.43 -9.86
N HIS A 282 26.37 -19.25 -10.47
CA HIS A 282 27.09 -19.00 -11.74
C HIS A 282 28.61 -19.03 -11.60
N ASP A 283 29.13 -18.77 -10.40
CA ASP A 283 30.57 -18.88 -10.06
C ASP A 283 31.00 -20.31 -9.66
N GLY A 284 30.11 -21.28 -9.82
CA GLY A 284 30.39 -22.69 -9.51
C GLY A 284 30.33 -23.08 -8.06
N ARG A 285 29.89 -22.16 -7.17
CA ARG A 285 29.76 -22.40 -5.73
C ARG A 285 28.40 -22.98 -5.37
N GLU A 286 28.36 -23.78 -4.30
CA GLU A 286 27.15 -24.38 -3.80
C GLU A 286 26.30 -23.36 -3.05
N LEU A 287 24.98 -23.35 -3.34
CA LEU A 287 23.95 -22.66 -2.59
C LEU A 287 23.18 -23.71 -1.81
N ARG A 288 23.37 -23.73 -0.50
CA ARG A 288 22.69 -24.65 0.41
C ARG A 288 21.50 -23.97 1.07
N HIS A 289 20.55 -24.77 1.51
CA HIS A 289 19.42 -24.26 2.28
C HIS A 289 19.90 -23.59 3.58
N ILE A 290 19.47 -22.33 3.81
CA ILE A 290 19.82 -21.58 5.03
C ILE A 290 18.66 -21.56 5.99
N ASN A 291 17.48 -21.17 5.51
CA ASN A 291 16.26 -21.08 6.32
C ASN A 291 15.02 -21.09 5.44
N THR A 292 13.88 -21.23 6.08
CA THR A 292 12.55 -21.11 5.48
C THR A 292 11.89 -19.84 6.00
N GLU A 293 11.64 -18.87 5.13
CA GLU A 293 10.95 -17.61 5.46
C GLU A 293 9.46 -17.71 5.14
N LYS A 294 8.63 -17.21 6.07
CA LYS A 294 7.20 -17.05 5.85
C LYS A 294 6.87 -15.58 5.64
N LYS A 295 6.20 -15.25 4.55
CA LYS A 295 5.74 -13.88 4.25
C LYS A 295 4.24 -13.88 4.06
N GLU A 296 3.55 -13.06 4.85
CA GLU A 296 2.12 -12.85 4.67
C GLU A 296 1.88 -11.78 3.59
N GLN A 297 1.11 -12.14 2.58
CA GLN A 297 0.70 -11.23 1.51
C GLN A 297 -0.75 -11.50 1.12
N ASN A 298 -1.60 -10.45 1.15
CA ASN A 298 -3.01 -10.53 0.75
C ASN A 298 -3.82 -11.60 1.50
N GLY A 299 -3.55 -11.78 2.80
CA GLY A 299 -4.22 -12.78 3.64
C GLY A 299 -3.84 -14.24 3.31
N TYR A 300 -2.70 -14.43 2.68
CA TYR A 300 -2.11 -15.72 2.39
C TYR A 300 -0.65 -15.73 2.85
N THR A 301 -0.24 -16.80 3.54
CA THR A 301 1.14 -16.97 4.01
C THR A 301 1.93 -17.77 2.97
N GLN A 302 2.86 -17.11 2.29
CA GLN A 302 3.80 -17.76 1.38
C GLN A 302 5.02 -18.24 2.14
N THR A 303 5.48 -19.43 1.80
CA THR A 303 6.71 -20.03 2.34
C THR A 303 7.81 -19.97 1.29
N TYR A 304 8.97 -19.45 1.66
CA TYR A 304 10.14 -19.29 0.80
C TYR A 304 11.30 -20.08 1.37
N GLU A 305 11.82 -21.03 0.62
CA GLU A 305 13.08 -21.68 0.92
C GLU A 305 14.23 -20.77 0.50
N VAL A 306 15.10 -20.41 1.44
CA VAL A 306 16.21 -19.50 1.23
C VAL A 306 17.49 -20.30 1.10
N TYR A 307 18.13 -20.18 -0.05
CA TYR A 307 19.42 -20.80 -0.35
C TYR A 307 20.52 -19.74 -0.40
N GLY A 308 21.70 -20.07 0.08
CA GLY A 308 22.81 -19.15 0.07
C GLY A 308 24.17 -19.84 0.04
N CYS A 309 25.17 -19.06 -0.36
CA CYS A 309 26.57 -19.47 -0.36
C CYS A 309 27.23 -19.10 0.96
N SER A 310 28.07 -19.95 1.48
CA SER A 310 28.85 -19.70 2.71
C SER A 310 29.85 -18.54 2.54
N ASP A 311 30.41 -18.38 1.34
CA ASP A 311 31.35 -17.30 1.03
C ASP A 311 31.13 -16.79 -0.40
N CYS A 312 30.79 -15.49 -0.52
CA CYS A 312 30.68 -14.78 -1.79
C CYS A 312 31.76 -13.69 -1.94
N SER A 313 32.87 -13.78 -1.18
CA SER A 313 33.99 -12.88 -1.35
C SER A 313 34.66 -13.08 -2.73
N GLY A 314 34.97 -11.97 -3.41
CA GLY A 314 35.56 -11.99 -4.74
C GLY A 314 34.64 -12.46 -5.89
N CYS A 315 33.34 -12.64 -5.64
CA CYS A 315 32.40 -13.03 -6.68
C CYS A 315 31.97 -11.83 -7.53
N GLU A 316 32.11 -11.92 -8.85
CA GLU A 316 31.70 -10.89 -9.81
C GLU A 316 30.17 -10.78 -9.92
N HIS A 317 29.44 -11.77 -9.45
CA HIS A 317 27.97 -11.88 -9.56
C HIS A 317 27.22 -11.61 -8.23
N LYS A 318 27.93 -11.05 -7.23
CA LYS A 318 27.35 -10.77 -5.91
C LYS A 318 26.35 -9.62 -5.92
#